data_f5de6c3b18d3fa7cdaa4029b6f274549
#
_entry.id   f5de6c3b18d3fa7cdaa4029b6f274549
#
_cell.length_a   1.000
_cell.length_b   1.000
_cell.length_c   1.000
_cell.angle_alpha   90.00
_cell.angle_beta   90.00
_cell.angle_gamma   90.00
#
_symmetry.space_group_name_H-M   'P 1'
#
loop_
_entity.id
_entity.type
_entity.pdbx_description
1 polymer ?
#
loop_
_entity_poly.entity_id
_entity_poly.type
_entity_poly.pdbx_seq_one_letter_code
_entity_poly.pdbx_strand_id
1 'polypeptide(L)'
;MQPIFSEYIQFLKDNGCEVDWFQERTFWLDNNIVKAFRRGGQVVSLFRISVDDQLTVTIKKHKQNKDYADFETWEETIERNRDRLQQLENNSIEMLRSNCILSGRRIINTNSTGKDSMVVTHLAQKAGLKFETYFNVTTLDVAESNRMAKRNGFKHILPDPKYGGFYKYIQRYDGGAIK
;
A
#
# COMPACT_ATOMS: atom_id res chain seq x y z
N MET A 1 -1.74 -7.89 3.03
CA MET A 1 -1.37 -8.49 1.74
C MET A 1 -1.34 -7.44 0.65
N GLN A 2 -0.42 -7.57 -0.31
CA GLN A 2 -0.32 -6.73 -1.50
C GLN A 2 -0.08 -7.63 -2.73
N PRO A 3 -0.60 -7.27 -3.92
CA PRO A 3 -0.39 -8.06 -5.12
C PRO A 3 1.08 -8.04 -5.55
N ILE A 4 1.52 -9.11 -6.19
CA ILE A 4 2.89 -9.26 -6.71
C ILE A 4 2.88 -9.01 -8.22
N PHE A 5 3.58 -7.97 -8.66
CA PHE A 5 3.71 -7.59 -10.06
C PHE A 5 4.92 -8.26 -10.74
N SER A 6 5.04 -8.08 -12.07
CA SER A 6 6.03 -8.71 -12.94
C SER A 6 7.47 -8.58 -12.45
N GLU A 7 7.86 -7.41 -11.95
CA GLU A 7 9.20 -7.15 -11.45
C GLU A 7 9.55 -8.05 -10.25
N TYR A 8 8.56 -8.28 -9.38
CA TYR A 8 8.75 -9.16 -8.24
C TYR A 8 8.76 -10.65 -8.64
N ILE A 9 7.97 -11.02 -9.63
CA ILE A 9 8.03 -12.37 -10.24
C ILE A 9 9.42 -12.62 -10.84
N GLN A 10 9.97 -11.64 -11.55
CA GLN A 10 11.33 -11.74 -12.09
C GLN A 10 12.37 -11.88 -10.97
N PHE A 11 12.26 -11.09 -9.90
CA PHE A 11 13.12 -11.23 -8.72
C PHE A 11 13.05 -12.65 -8.13
N LEU A 12 11.88 -13.26 -8.02
CA LEU A 12 11.72 -14.64 -7.54
C LEU A 12 12.43 -15.64 -8.47
N LYS A 13 12.31 -15.47 -9.80
CA LYS A 13 12.99 -16.30 -10.79
C LYS A 13 14.50 -16.19 -10.71
N ASP A 14 15.02 -14.98 -10.62
CA ASP A 14 16.46 -14.71 -10.53
C ASP A 14 17.08 -15.34 -9.26
N ASN A 15 16.27 -15.54 -8.23
CA ASN A 15 16.63 -16.22 -6.99
C ASN A 15 16.25 -17.72 -6.97
N GLY A 16 16.08 -18.34 -8.14
CA GLY A 16 15.89 -19.78 -8.29
C GLY A 16 14.50 -20.32 -7.93
N CYS A 17 13.47 -19.46 -7.90
CA CYS A 17 12.10 -19.90 -7.76
C CYS A 17 11.54 -20.28 -9.13
N GLU A 18 11.02 -21.50 -9.24
CA GLU A 18 10.22 -21.92 -10.40
C GLU A 18 8.85 -21.27 -10.31
N VAL A 19 8.69 -20.15 -10.98
CA VAL A 19 7.43 -19.38 -11.05
C VAL A 19 7.13 -19.08 -12.50
N ASP A 20 5.93 -19.42 -12.94
CA ASP A 20 5.48 -19.13 -14.30
C ASP A 20 4.89 -17.74 -14.42
N TRP A 21 5.10 -17.07 -15.56
CA TRP A 21 4.56 -15.74 -15.84
C TRP A 21 3.03 -15.68 -15.81
N PHE A 22 2.38 -16.79 -16.12
CA PHE A 22 0.91 -16.90 -16.04
C PHE A 22 0.36 -16.69 -14.63
N GLN A 23 1.21 -16.68 -13.61
CA GLN A 23 0.82 -16.57 -12.20
C GLN A 23 0.98 -15.16 -11.63
N GLU A 24 1.41 -14.19 -12.44
CA GLU A 24 1.61 -12.81 -12.02
C GLU A 24 0.39 -12.23 -11.28
N ARG A 25 -0.81 -12.52 -11.76
CA ARG A 25 -2.07 -12.04 -11.18
C ARG A 25 -2.69 -12.99 -10.13
N THR A 26 -1.88 -13.88 -9.60
CA THR A 26 -2.31 -14.92 -8.65
C THR A 26 -1.64 -14.77 -7.30
N PHE A 27 -0.44 -14.15 -7.25
CA PHE A 27 0.37 -14.12 -6.05
C PHE A 27 0.21 -12.82 -5.25
N TRP A 28 0.36 -13.00 -3.94
CA TRP A 28 0.26 -11.95 -2.93
C TRP A 28 1.48 -11.98 -2.01
N LEU A 29 1.98 -10.82 -1.61
CA LEU A 29 3.02 -10.70 -0.59
C LEU A 29 2.38 -10.30 0.74
N ASP A 30 2.74 -11.03 1.79
CA ASP A 30 2.29 -10.77 3.15
C ASP A 30 3.42 -11.04 4.13
N ASN A 31 4.00 -9.99 4.72
CA ASN A 31 5.11 -10.09 5.67
C ASN A 31 6.25 -11.00 5.18
N ASN A 32 6.78 -10.75 4.00
CA ASN A 32 7.84 -11.54 3.35
C ASN A 32 7.46 -13.00 3.02
N ILE A 33 6.17 -13.31 3.01
CA ILE A 33 5.66 -14.61 2.57
C ILE A 33 4.87 -14.41 1.28
N VAL A 34 5.28 -15.10 0.23
CA VAL A 34 4.51 -15.19 -1.01
C VAL A 34 3.40 -16.20 -0.81
N LYS A 35 2.17 -15.76 -1.02
CA LYS A 35 0.95 -16.53 -0.83
C LYS A 35 0.11 -16.55 -2.10
N ALA A 36 -0.77 -17.54 -2.22
CA ALA A 36 -1.83 -17.59 -3.20
C ALA A 36 -3.13 -18.08 -2.56
N PHE A 37 -4.25 -17.84 -3.22
CA PHE A 37 -5.53 -18.40 -2.82
C PHE A 37 -5.89 -19.56 -3.75
N ARG A 38 -6.29 -20.70 -3.18
CA ARG A 38 -6.97 -21.73 -3.95
C ARG A 38 -8.40 -21.31 -4.23
N ARG A 39 -8.99 -21.86 -5.28
CA ARG A 39 -10.42 -21.71 -5.54
C ARG A 39 -11.23 -22.13 -4.32
N GLY A 40 -12.10 -21.23 -3.86
CA GLY A 40 -12.79 -21.36 -2.57
C GLY A 40 -12.13 -20.64 -1.39
N GLY A 41 -11.02 -19.91 -1.62
CA GLY A 41 -10.46 -18.94 -0.67
C GLY A 41 -9.44 -19.48 0.33
N GLN A 42 -9.03 -20.74 0.23
CA GLN A 42 -8.00 -21.28 1.09
C GLN A 42 -6.63 -20.63 0.79
N VAL A 43 -5.98 -20.06 1.79
CA VAL A 43 -4.67 -19.43 1.67
C VAL A 43 -3.56 -20.49 1.69
N VAL A 44 -2.63 -20.40 0.75
CA VAL A 44 -1.45 -21.25 0.67
C VAL A 44 -0.20 -20.39 0.69
N SER A 45 0.75 -20.74 1.57
CA SER A 45 2.09 -20.12 1.60
C SER A 45 3.02 -20.86 0.64
N LEU A 46 3.66 -20.12 -0.27
CA LEU A 46 4.51 -20.67 -1.34
C LEU A 46 6.00 -20.50 -1.04
N PHE A 47 6.41 -19.28 -0.71
CA PHE A 47 7.81 -18.94 -0.43
C PHE A 47 7.90 -18.02 0.78
N ARG A 48 8.96 -18.16 1.55
CA ARG A 48 9.37 -17.19 2.57
C ARG A 48 10.68 -16.54 2.12
N ILE A 49 10.70 -15.22 2.10
CA ILE A 49 11.86 -14.41 1.75
C ILE A 49 12.49 -13.89 3.04
N SER A 50 13.79 -13.98 3.14
CA SER A 50 14.56 -13.42 4.26
C SER A 50 15.73 -12.62 3.68
N VAL A 51 16.02 -11.48 4.26
CA VAL A 51 17.17 -10.65 3.91
C VAL A 51 17.98 -10.50 5.20
N ASP A 52 19.26 -10.82 5.14
CA ASP A 52 20.18 -10.66 6.27
C ASP A 52 20.78 -9.24 6.33
N ASP A 53 21.58 -8.97 7.35
CA ASP A 53 22.24 -7.67 7.56
C ASP A 53 23.26 -7.31 6.47
N GLN A 54 23.68 -8.31 5.66
CA GLN A 54 24.56 -8.13 4.50
C GLN A 54 23.78 -7.97 3.19
N LEU A 55 22.45 -7.81 3.28
CA LEU A 55 21.54 -7.73 2.16
C LEU A 55 21.48 -9.01 1.29
N THR A 56 21.91 -10.15 1.84
CA THR A 56 21.81 -11.43 1.15
C THR A 56 20.37 -11.94 1.22
N VAL A 57 19.79 -12.21 0.05
CA VAL A 57 18.43 -12.73 -0.06
C VAL A 57 18.43 -14.25 0.04
N THR A 58 17.64 -14.78 0.95
CA THR A 58 17.40 -16.23 1.07
C THR A 58 15.92 -16.51 0.88
N ILE A 59 15.60 -17.42 -0.05
CA ILE A 59 14.22 -17.83 -0.31
C ILE A 59 14.04 -19.29 0.09
N LYS A 60 13.16 -19.52 1.06
CA LYS A 60 12.75 -20.87 1.49
C LYS A 60 11.43 -21.25 0.82
N LYS A 61 11.44 -22.36 0.07
CA LYS A 61 10.23 -22.94 -0.52
C LYS A 61 9.40 -23.61 0.58
N HIS A 62 8.11 -23.27 0.68
CA HIS A 62 7.16 -24.13 1.38
C HIS A 62 6.83 -25.33 0.49
N LYS A 63 6.36 -26.44 1.07
CA LYS A 63 5.96 -27.62 0.28
C LYS A 63 4.99 -27.16 -0.83
N GLN A 64 5.52 -27.14 -2.05
CA GLN A 64 4.76 -26.73 -3.21
C GLN A 64 3.72 -27.78 -3.54
N ASN A 65 2.49 -27.37 -3.60
CA ASN A 65 1.54 -28.09 -4.42
C ASN A 65 1.77 -27.60 -5.85
N LYS A 66 2.22 -28.47 -6.73
CA LYS A 66 2.58 -28.14 -8.13
C LYS A 66 1.36 -27.78 -9.01
N ASP A 67 0.18 -27.87 -8.47
CA ASP A 67 -1.06 -27.58 -9.19
C ASP A 67 -1.44 -26.11 -9.07
N TYR A 68 -0.74 -25.28 -9.82
CA TYR A 68 -1.02 -23.85 -9.92
C TYR A 68 -2.31 -23.54 -10.68
N ALA A 69 -2.85 -24.51 -11.43
CA ALA A 69 -4.08 -24.35 -12.18
C ALA A 69 -5.32 -24.10 -11.30
N ASP A 70 -5.18 -24.38 -10.00
CA ASP A 70 -6.25 -24.28 -9.02
C ASP A 70 -6.23 -22.97 -8.21
N PHE A 71 -5.33 -22.05 -8.51
CA PHE A 71 -5.24 -20.77 -7.80
C PHE A 71 -6.17 -19.71 -8.40
N GLU A 72 -6.79 -18.93 -7.52
CA GLU A 72 -7.60 -17.77 -7.90
C GLU A 72 -6.71 -16.66 -8.44
N THR A 73 -7.14 -16.01 -9.51
CA THR A 73 -6.58 -14.72 -9.93
C THR A 73 -6.98 -13.61 -8.96
N TRP A 74 -6.37 -12.43 -9.07
CA TRP A 74 -6.78 -11.27 -8.28
C TRP A 74 -8.23 -10.88 -8.55
N GLU A 75 -8.66 -10.97 -9.82
CA GLU A 75 -10.01 -10.68 -10.25
C GLU A 75 -11.01 -11.65 -9.60
N GLU A 76 -10.72 -12.95 -9.62
CA GLU A 76 -11.56 -13.96 -8.98
C GLU A 76 -11.63 -13.74 -7.45
N THR A 77 -10.50 -13.37 -6.82
CA THR A 77 -10.45 -13.04 -5.39
C THR A 77 -11.30 -11.79 -5.07
N ILE A 78 -11.24 -10.76 -5.90
CA ILE A 78 -12.05 -9.54 -5.75
C ILE A 78 -13.52 -9.89 -5.92
N GLU A 79 -13.86 -10.65 -6.97
CA GLU A 79 -15.24 -11.05 -7.24
C GLU A 79 -15.85 -11.86 -6.09
N ARG A 80 -15.11 -12.84 -5.57
CA ARG A 80 -15.53 -13.63 -4.40
C ARG A 80 -15.78 -12.79 -3.15
N ASN A 81 -15.12 -11.65 -3.02
CA ASN A 81 -15.27 -10.73 -1.89
C ASN A 81 -16.13 -9.50 -2.22
N ARG A 82 -16.78 -9.44 -3.38
CA ARG A 82 -17.51 -8.27 -3.87
C ARG A 82 -18.51 -7.72 -2.86
N ASP A 83 -19.38 -8.57 -2.33
CA ASP A 83 -20.43 -8.13 -1.39
C ASP A 83 -19.84 -7.57 -0.11
N ARG A 84 -18.79 -8.21 0.41
CA ARG A 84 -18.07 -7.74 1.59
C ARG A 84 -17.38 -6.39 1.34
N LEU A 85 -16.73 -6.25 0.18
CA LEU A 85 -16.07 -4.99 -0.19
C LEU A 85 -17.09 -3.87 -0.34
N GLN A 86 -18.23 -4.14 -0.98
CA GLN A 86 -19.32 -3.18 -1.12
C GLN A 86 -19.90 -2.78 0.25
N GLN A 87 -20.08 -3.74 1.16
CA GLN A 87 -20.55 -3.44 2.51
C GLN A 87 -19.55 -2.57 3.28
N LEU A 88 -18.24 -2.87 3.20
CA LEU A 88 -17.18 -2.06 3.83
C LEU A 88 -17.14 -0.65 3.26
N GLU A 89 -17.28 -0.51 1.94
CA GLU A 89 -17.35 0.78 1.26
C GLU A 89 -18.56 1.60 1.76
N ASN A 90 -19.75 1.00 1.76
CA ASN A 90 -20.97 1.66 2.19
C ASN A 90 -20.88 2.11 3.66
N ASN A 91 -20.40 1.25 4.55
CA ASN A 91 -20.21 1.58 5.96
C ASN A 91 -19.20 2.73 6.15
N SER A 92 -18.11 2.73 5.37
CA SER A 92 -17.11 3.79 5.42
C SER A 92 -17.66 5.13 4.93
N ILE A 93 -18.44 5.13 3.86
CA ILE A 93 -19.11 6.31 3.33
C ILE A 93 -20.10 6.87 4.36
N GLU A 94 -20.90 6.03 4.99
CA GLU A 94 -21.86 6.43 6.02
C GLU A 94 -21.14 7.01 7.24
N MET A 95 -20.09 6.37 7.71
CA MET A 95 -19.26 6.86 8.80
C MET A 95 -18.67 8.23 8.50
N LEU A 96 -18.14 8.43 7.29
CA LEU A 96 -17.59 9.72 6.87
C LEU A 96 -18.67 10.80 6.81
N ARG A 97 -19.84 10.48 6.26
CA ARG A 97 -20.96 11.43 6.20
C ARG A 97 -21.44 11.85 7.58
N SER A 98 -21.70 10.89 8.45
CA SER A 98 -22.21 11.17 9.80
C SER A 98 -21.22 12.00 10.62
N ASN A 99 -19.95 11.65 10.63
CA ASN A 99 -18.96 12.36 11.44
C ASN A 99 -18.57 13.73 10.85
N CYS A 100 -18.43 13.84 9.54
CA CYS A 100 -17.97 15.08 8.90
C CYS A 100 -19.09 16.12 8.75
N ILE A 101 -20.29 15.69 8.36
CA ILE A 101 -21.42 16.62 8.16
C ILE A 101 -21.95 17.11 9.50
N LEU A 102 -22.10 16.21 10.49
CA LEU A 102 -22.60 16.58 11.82
C LEU A 102 -21.66 17.52 12.58
N SER A 103 -20.36 17.47 12.28
CA SER A 103 -19.39 18.35 12.95
C SER A 103 -19.56 19.84 12.59
N GLY A 104 -20.13 20.16 11.44
CA GLY A 104 -20.21 21.53 10.90
C GLY A 104 -18.87 22.22 10.66
N ARG A 105 -17.76 21.47 10.78
CA ARG A 105 -16.38 21.97 10.67
C ARG A 105 -15.88 21.88 9.25
N ARG A 106 -14.86 22.71 8.92
CA ARG A 106 -14.12 22.58 7.68
C ARG A 106 -13.38 21.24 7.66
N ILE A 107 -13.57 20.48 6.58
CA ILE A 107 -12.93 19.19 6.39
C ILE A 107 -11.61 19.40 5.63
N ILE A 108 -10.54 18.84 6.17
CA ILE A 108 -9.22 18.80 5.54
C ILE A 108 -8.84 17.33 5.41
N ASN A 109 -8.44 16.93 4.21
CA ASN A 109 -7.90 15.61 3.94
C ASN A 109 -6.37 15.71 3.81
N THR A 110 -5.64 14.96 4.62
CA THR A 110 -4.19 14.81 4.47
C THR A 110 -3.90 13.51 3.74
N ASN A 111 -3.08 13.58 2.69
CA ASN A 111 -2.81 12.42 1.84
C ASN A 111 -1.30 12.27 1.63
N SER A 112 -0.77 11.12 2.04
CA SER A 112 0.65 10.76 1.89
C SER A 112 1.00 10.13 0.54
N THR A 113 0.02 10.04 -0.38
CA THR A 113 0.10 9.29 -1.65
C THR A 113 0.26 7.77 -1.51
N GLY A 114 0.23 7.25 -0.28
CA GLY A 114 0.17 5.82 -0.02
C GLY A 114 -1.22 5.24 -0.31
N LYS A 115 -1.31 3.93 -0.51
CA LYS A 115 -2.56 3.23 -0.88
C LYS A 115 -3.74 3.56 0.05
N ASP A 116 -3.50 3.59 1.36
CA ASP A 116 -4.55 3.77 2.35
C ASP A 116 -5.10 5.21 2.32
N SER A 117 -4.24 6.22 2.23
CA SER A 117 -4.64 7.63 2.12
C SER A 117 -5.36 7.92 0.79
N MET A 118 -4.99 7.24 -0.29
CA MET A 118 -5.70 7.35 -1.57
C MET A 118 -7.11 6.75 -1.49
N VAL A 119 -7.26 5.59 -0.82
CA VAL A 119 -8.59 4.99 -0.58
C VAL A 119 -9.47 5.91 0.27
N VAL A 120 -8.94 6.46 1.36
CA VAL A 120 -9.68 7.42 2.20
C VAL A 120 -10.14 8.64 1.40
N THR A 121 -9.26 9.21 0.56
CA THR A 121 -9.61 10.34 -0.32
C THR A 121 -10.74 9.96 -1.28
N HIS A 122 -10.67 8.80 -1.90
CA HIS A 122 -11.70 8.30 -2.80
C HIS A 122 -13.06 8.10 -2.10
N LEU A 123 -13.04 7.49 -0.91
CA LEU A 123 -14.26 7.30 -0.10
C LEU A 123 -14.87 8.63 0.33
N ALA A 124 -14.06 9.63 0.70
CA ALA A 124 -14.54 10.97 1.03
C ALA A 124 -15.20 11.67 -0.17
N GLN A 125 -14.65 11.50 -1.38
CA GLN A 125 -15.27 11.96 -2.63
C GLN A 125 -16.61 11.26 -2.89
N LYS A 126 -16.65 9.93 -2.77
CA LYS A 126 -17.90 9.15 -2.90
C LYS A 126 -18.95 9.52 -1.85
N ALA A 127 -18.52 9.90 -0.66
CA ALA A 127 -19.40 10.41 0.39
C ALA A 127 -20.00 11.79 0.05
N GLY A 128 -19.55 12.46 -1.00
CA GLY A 128 -20.00 13.80 -1.41
C GLY A 128 -19.48 14.91 -0.50
N LEU A 129 -18.40 14.68 0.25
CA LEU A 129 -17.81 15.65 1.14
C LEU A 129 -17.07 16.74 0.35
N LYS A 130 -17.20 17.99 0.79
CA LYS A 130 -16.40 19.11 0.28
C LYS A 130 -15.17 19.27 1.16
N PHE A 131 -13.97 19.03 0.60
CA PHE A 131 -12.72 19.12 1.31
C PHE A 131 -11.59 19.57 0.39
N GLU A 132 -10.50 20.04 0.99
CA GLU A 132 -9.24 20.27 0.31
C GLU A 132 -8.25 19.15 0.70
N THR A 133 -7.49 18.67 -0.26
CA THR A 133 -6.46 17.65 -0.01
C THR A 133 -5.08 18.30 0.07
N TYR A 134 -4.37 17.95 1.12
CA TYR A 134 -3.02 18.43 1.41
C TYR A 134 -2.02 17.29 1.44
N PHE A 135 -0.87 17.52 0.84
CA PHE A 135 0.32 16.68 0.93
C PHE A 135 1.36 17.38 1.79
N ASN A 136 1.75 16.76 2.89
CA ASN A 136 2.78 17.32 3.78
C ASN A 136 4.16 16.89 3.28
N VAL A 137 4.96 17.84 2.84
CA VAL A 137 6.33 17.59 2.36
C VAL A 137 7.26 17.45 3.56
N THR A 138 7.66 16.21 3.86
CA THR A 138 8.52 15.92 5.02
C THR A 138 10.01 16.08 4.71
N THR A 139 10.38 16.22 3.43
CA THR A 139 11.75 16.15 2.89
C THR A 139 12.39 14.74 2.93
N LEU A 140 11.68 13.74 3.44
CA LEU A 140 12.03 12.32 3.38
C LEU A 140 11.24 11.58 2.30
N ASP A 141 10.29 12.27 1.67
CA ASP A 141 9.40 11.68 0.69
C ASP A 141 10.16 11.26 -0.56
N VAL A 142 9.83 10.09 -1.07
CA VAL A 142 10.34 9.66 -2.37
C VAL A 142 9.82 10.59 -3.47
N ALA A 143 10.63 10.81 -4.51
CA ALA A 143 10.30 11.73 -5.59
C ALA A 143 8.94 11.43 -6.25
N GLU A 144 8.56 10.15 -6.33
CA GLU A 144 7.30 9.70 -6.91
C GLU A 144 6.07 10.16 -6.11
N SER A 145 6.15 10.18 -4.77
CA SER A 145 5.10 10.72 -3.91
C SER A 145 4.81 12.18 -4.21
N ASN A 146 5.87 12.99 -4.37
CA ASN A 146 5.74 14.40 -4.74
C ASN A 146 5.13 14.58 -6.15
N ARG A 147 5.56 13.76 -7.13
CA ARG A 147 4.99 13.78 -8.49
C ARG A 147 3.50 13.41 -8.47
N MET A 148 3.15 12.38 -7.71
CA MET A 148 1.77 11.91 -7.57
C MET A 148 0.88 12.96 -6.91
N ALA A 149 1.35 13.60 -5.84
CA ALA A 149 0.63 14.68 -5.17
C ALA A 149 0.36 15.86 -6.13
N LYS A 150 1.37 16.29 -6.91
CA LYS A 150 1.23 17.32 -7.93
C LYS A 150 0.24 16.93 -9.03
N ARG A 151 0.33 15.70 -9.56
CA ARG A 151 -0.56 15.17 -10.60
C ARG A 151 -2.02 15.15 -10.14
N ASN A 152 -2.27 14.87 -8.87
CA ASN A 152 -3.61 14.87 -8.28
C ASN A 152 -4.08 16.24 -7.79
N GLY A 153 -3.29 17.31 -7.98
CA GLY A 153 -3.66 18.67 -7.59
C GLY A 153 -3.72 18.89 -6.07
N PHE A 154 -2.97 18.10 -5.30
CA PHE A 154 -2.92 18.28 -3.84
C PHE A 154 -2.17 19.55 -3.48
N LYS A 155 -2.68 20.27 -2.47
CA LYS A 155 -1.98 21.42 -1.91
C LYS A 155 -0.78 20.96 -1.09
N HIS A 156 0.39 21.57 -1.31
CA HIS A 156 1.61 21.18 -0.59
C HIS A 156 1.74 22.01 0.68
N ILE A 157 1.93 21.34 1.82
CA ILE A 157 2.40 21.96 3.06
C ILE A 157 3.91 21.81 3.07
N LEU A 158 4.61 22.92 2.90
CA LEU A 158 6.07 22.95 2.92
C LEU A 158 6.59 23.02 4.36
N PRO A 159 7.77 22.46 4.64
CA PRO A 159 8.44 22.68 5.93
C PRO A 159 8.65 24.17 6.19
N ASP A 160 8.50 24.58 7.46
CA ASP A 160 8.80 25.95 7.86
C ASP A 160 10.25 26.28 7.47
N PRO A 161 10.51 27.38 6.71
CA PRO A 161 11.85 27.78 6.30
C PRO A 161 12.83 27.96 7.47
N LYS A 162 12.31 28.32 8.65
CA LYS A 162 13.07 28.47 9.90
C LYS A 162 13.72 27.14 10.32
N TYR A 163 13.05 26.02 10.10
CA TYR A 163 13.53 24.70 10.50
C TYR A 163 14.15 23.90 9.37
N GLY A 164 13.85 24.24 8.12
CA GLY A 164 14.52 23.74 6.93
C GLY A 164 14.32 22.26 6.58
N GLY A 165 13.26 21.65 7.09
CA GLY A 165 12.96 20.23 6.86
C GLY A 165 13.47 19.30 7.96
N PHE A 166 13.10 18.02 7.88
CA PHE A 166 13.29 17.04 8.94
C PHE A 166 14.75 16.88 9.37
N TYR A 167 15.69 16.76 8.43
CA TYR A 167 17.12 16.60 8.76
C TYR A 167 17.70 17.81 9.48
N LYS A 168 17.38 19.02 9.01
CA LYS A 168 17.85 20.26 9.67
C LYS A 168 17.20 20.45 11.03
N TYR A 169 15.95 20.00 11.18
CA TYR A 169 15.27 19.98 12.49
C TYR A 169 16.02 19.08 13.48
N ILE A 170 16.31 17.82 13.11
CA ILE A 170 17.06 16.89 13.96
C ILE A 170 18.45 17.45 14.30
N GLN A 171 19.21 17.92 13.30
CA GLN A 171 20.53 18.50 13.55
C GLN A 171 20.51 19.65 14.57
N ARG A 172 19.46 20.45 14.57
CA ARG A 172 19.34 21.60 15.46
C ARG A 172 18.94 21.22 16.89
N TYR A 173 18.07 20.23 17.05
CA TYR A 173 17.49 19.87 18.35
C TYR A 173 18.19 18.69 19.03
N ASP A 174 18.77 17.77 18.28
CA ASP A 174 19.45 16.58 18.83
C ASP A 174 20.98 16.68 18.76
N GLY A 175 21.53 17.88 18.50
CA GLY A 175 22.98 18.08 18.40
C GLY A 175 23.66 17.32 17.28
N GLY A 176 22.90 16.89 16.28
CA GLY A 176 23.41 16.18 15.10
C GLY A 176 23.77 14.72 15.34
N ALA A 177 23.53 14.18 16.50
CA ALA A 177 23.82 12.79 16.82
C ALA A 177 22.59 11.90 16.52
N ILE A 178 22.40 11.54 15.28
CA ILE A 178 21.70 10.28 14.98
C ILE A 178 22.72 9.19 15.32
N LYS A 179 22.62 8.63 16.51
CA LYS A 179 23.36 7.43 16.89
C LYS A 179 22.66 6.21 16.36
#